data_e5755e060603cbb4359942a800eba858
#
_entry.id   e5755e060603cbb4359942a800eba858
#
_cell.length_a   1.000
_cell.length_b   1.000
_cell.length_c   1.000
_cell.angle_alpha   90.00
_cell.angle_beta   90.00
_cell.angle_gamma   90.00
#
_symmetry.space_group_name_H-M   'P 1'
#
loop_
_entity.id
_entity.type
_entity.pdbx_description
1 polymer ?
#
loop_
_entity_poly.entity_id
_entity_poly.type
_entity_poly.pdbx_seq_one_letter_code
_entity_poly.pdbx_strand_id
1 'polypeptide(L)'
;MQEKVLVLDIDGTLTNSKKEITEATKQGIWNILQHGHKVILASGRPTPGMRKCEEELELKKYGGYLLSFNGARIVECKTGEVIYQRTLPLSIVPGLYEFAKANGCGLITYQGEGVISAFEPDKYVQLEARINGIPIQVVDDFVSYVDFDINKCLMTAPEEIAPELEKQLQEKYSDVASIYRSEPYFIEIMPKDVNKATSLDHMLEGMGLTRENAICCGDGYNDISMIEYAGTGVAMGNAQPAVKEAADYITGTNDEDGLVEVIDKFIMKPEKE
;
A
#
# COMPACT_ATOMS: atom_id res chain seq x y z
N MET A 1 5.91 29.01 -5.56
CA MET A 1 5.09 27.86 -6.06
C MET A 1 4.35 27.28 -4.87
N GLN A 2 3.09 26.92 -5.02
CA GLN A 2 2.35 26.23 -3.95
C GLN A 2 2.95 24.83 -3.74
N GLU A 3 3.11 24.40 -2.50
CA GLU A 3 3.61 23.07 -2.19
C GLU A 3 2.65 21.99 -2.74
N LYS A 4 3.18 21.02 -3.45
CA LYS A 4 2.46 19.85 -3.98
C LYS A 4 2.93 18.58 -3.33
N VAL A 5 2.04 17.61 -3.26
CA VAL A 5 2.29 16.27 -2.73
C VAL A 5 1.99 15.27 -3.84
N LEU A 6 3.03 14.61 -4.35
CA LEU A 6 2.90 13.53 -5.33
C LEU A 6 2.73 12.21 -4.60
N VAL A 7 1.59 11.57 -4.77
CA VAL A 7 1.23 10.29 -4.16
C VAL A 7 1.24 9.21 -5.23
N LEU A 8 2.06 8.21 -5.05
CA LEU A 8 2.34 7.18 -6.06
C LEU A 8 2.00 5.79 -5.52
N ASP A 9 1.15 5.06 -6.21
CA ASP A 9 1.17 3.61 -6.08
C ASP A 9 2.50 3.04 -6.59
N ILE A 10 2.83 1.81 -6.21
CA ILE A 10 4.12 1.19 -6.56
C ILE A 10 4.00 0.28 -7.78
N ASP A 11 3.14 -0.73 -7.70
CA ASP A 11 3.09 -1.81 -8.67
C ASP A 11 2.23 -1.45 -9.88
N GLY A 12 2.84 -1.22 -11.05
CA GLY A 12 2.12 -0.78 -12.24
C GLY A 12 2.00 0.74 -12.37
N THR A 13 2.50 1.49 -11.37
CA THR A 13 2.54 2.95 -11.37
C THR A 13 3.97 3.47 -11.28
N LEU A 14 4.62 3.36 -10.10
CA LEU A 14 6.00 3.79 -9.92
C LEU A 14 7.00 2.86 -10.62
N THR A 15 6.74 1.56 -10.57
CA THR A 15 7.58 0.56 -11.21
C THR A 15 7.02 0.12 -12.56
N ASN A 16 7.93 -0.08 -13.52
CA ASN A 16 7.61 -0.64 -14.84
C ASN A 16 7.26 -2.14 -14.77
N SER A 17 6.96 -2.76 -15.92
CA SER A 17 6.63 -4.19 -16.01
C SER A 17 7.77 -5.13 -15.57
N LYS A 18 9.01 -4.62 -15.49
CA LYS A 18 10.18 -5.34 -14.97
C LYS A 18 10.41 -5.13 -13.48
N LYS A 19 9.49 -4.42 -12.79
CA LYS A 19 9.60 -4.05 -11.36
C LYS A 19 10.83 -3.16 -11.06
N GLU A 20 11.15 -2.27 -11.98
CA GLU A 20 12.24 -1.29 -11.89
C GLU A 20 11.65 0.13 -11.92
N ILE A 21 12.26 1.05 -11.19
CA ILE A 21 11.99 2.49 -11.32
C ILE A 21 12.94 3.02 -12.39
N THR A 22 12.41 3.60 -13.46
CA THR A 22 13.23 4.12 -14.55
C THR A 22 14.08 5.31 -14.09
N GLU A 23 15.20 5.54 -14.74
CA GLU A 23 16.08 6.65 -14.41
C GLU A 23 15.37 8.01 -14.63
N ALA A 24 14.53 8.12 -15.66
CA ALA A 24 13.76 9.32 -15.93
C ALA A 24 12.77 9.63 -14.79
N THR A 25 12.06 8.62 -14.30
CA THR A 25 11.14 8.75 -13.15
C THR A 25 11.91 9.13 -11.88
N LYS A 26 13.08 8.50 -11.59
CA LYS A 26 13.92 8.87 -10.43
C LYS A 26 14.35 10.33 -10.48
N GLN A 27 14.85 10.80 -11.63
CA GLN A 27 15.28 12.19 -11.81
C GLN A 27 14.11 13.17 -11.62
N GLY A 28 12.94 12.86 -12.17
CA GLY A 28 11.72 13.65 -11.96
C GLY A 28 11.36 13.78 -10.48
N ILE A 29 11.35 12.66 -9.75
CA ILE A 29 11.05 12.62 -8.31
C ILE A 29 12.10 13.40 -7.50
N TRP A 30 13.39 13.21 -7.76
CA TRP A 30 14.43 13.98 -7.07
C TRP A 30 14.31 15.49 -7.33
N ASN A 31 13.96 15.86 -8.56
CA ASN A 31 13.77 17.25 -8.93
C ASN A 31 12.66 17.91 -8.11
N ILE A 32 11.48 17.29 -7.99
CA ILE A 32 10.38 17.84 -7.19
C ILE A 32 10.72 17.89 -5.70
N LEU A 33 11.40 16.89 -5.15
CA LEU A 33 11.86 16.88 -3.76
C LEU A 33 12.84 18.01 -3.47
N GLN A 34 13.78 18.31 -4.40
CA GLN A 34 14.72 19.42 -4.27
C GLN A 34 14.04 20.80 -4.36
N HIS A 35 12.88 20.90 -5.02
CA HIS A 35 12.07 22.11 -5.07
C HIS A 35 11.09 22.26 -3.89
N GLY A 36 11.18 21.40 -2.88
CA GLY A 36 10.39 21.48 -1.65
C GLY A 36 9.00 20.85 -1.74
N HIS A 37 8.70 20.11 -2.80
CA HIS A 37 7.49 19.29 -2.88
C HIS A 37 7.67 17.99 -2.11
N LYS A 38 6.57 17.28 -1.83
CA LYS A 38 6.59 16.00 -1.09
C LYS A 38 6.26 14.82 -1.99
N VAL A 39 6.75 13.65 -1.60
CA VAL A 39 6.45 12.37 -2.26
C VAL A 39 5.97 11.37 -1.20
N ILE A 40 4.88 10.70 -1.52
CA ILE A 40 4.31 9.61 -0.73
C ILE A 40 4.24 8.37 -1.62
N LEU A 41 4.84 7.28 -1.19
CA LEU A 41 4.60 5.96 -1.81
C LEU A 41 3.43 5.31 -1.08
N ALA A 42 2.37 4.97 -1.80
CA ALA A 42 1.12 4.45 -1.25
C ALA A 42 0.83 3.05 -1.81
N SER A 43 0.97 2.00 -1.00
CA SER A 43 0.85 0.62 -1.47
C SER A 43 0.10 -0.30 -0.50
N GLY A 44 -0.46 -1.40 -1.03
CA GLY A 44 -0.95 -2.53 -0.22
C GLY A 44 0.16 -3.37 0.42
N ARG A 45 1.41 -3.18 -0.01
CA ARG A 45 2.57 -3.86 0.53
C ARG A 45 2.78 -3.55 2.02
N PRO A 46 3.38 -4.48 2.78
CA PRO A 46 3.91 -4.19 4.11
C PRO A 46 5.06 -3.16 4.01
N THR A 47 5.28 -2.40 5.09
CA THR A 47 6.34 -1.37 5.11
C THR A 47 7.70 -1.90 4.64
N PRO A 48 8.20 -3.08 5.10
CA PRO A 48 9.48 -3.61 4.61
C PRO A 48 9.46 -3.93 3.11
N GLY A 49 8.32 -4.32 2.53
CA GLY A 49 8.17 -4.55 1.09
C GLY A 49 8.32 -3.30 0.22
N MET A 50 8.33 -2.10 0.82
CA MET A 50 8.52 -0.82 0.14
C MET A 50 9.96 -0.29 0.25
N ARG A 51 10.83 -0.92 1.07
CA ARG A 51 12.20 -0.45 1.36
C ARG A 51 13.06 -0.27 0.12
N LYS A 52 12.94 -1.19 -0.83
CA LYS A 52 13.70 -1.09 -2.09
C LYS A 52 13.39 0.22 -2.83
N CYS A 53 12.12 0.61 -2.95
CA CYS A 53 11.72 1.86 -3.59
C CYS A 53 12.15 3.08 -2.76
N GLU A 54 12.04 3.01 -1.43
CA GLU A 54 12.54 4.05 -0.51
C GLU A 54 14.03 4.33 -0.73
N GLU A 55 14.84 3.26 -0.83
CA GLU A 55 16.29 3.35 -1.04
C GLU A 55 16.63 3.86 -2.43
N GLU A 56 16.02 3.32 -3.48
CA GLU A 56 16.26 3.75 -4.86
C GLU A 56 15.91 5.23 -5.11
N LEU A 57 14.90 5.74 -4.41
CA LEU A 57 14.49 7.15 -4.48
C LEU A 57 15.21 8.04 -3.45
N GLU A 58 16.10 7.47 -2.63
CA GLU A 58 16.82 8.18 -1.56
C GLU A 58 15.88 8.96 -0.60
N LEU A 59 14.69 8.42 -0.31
CA LEU A 59 13.68 9.15 0.48
C LEU A 59 14.13 9.44 1.90
N LYS A 60 15.06 8.68 2.47
CA LYS A 60 15.70 9.00 3.75
C LYS A 60 16.50 10.30 3.71
N LYS A 61 17.10 10.60 2.58
CA LYS A 61 17.91 11.81 2.38
C LYS A 61 17.06 13.03 2.02
N TYR A 62 16.19 12.89 1.04
CA TYR A 62 15.40 14.00 0.53
C TYR A 62 14.12 14.25 1.32
N GLY A 63 13.64 13.27 2.08
CA GLY A 63 12.33 13.27 2.71
C GLY A 63 11.30 12.57 1.82
N GLY A 64 10.28 12.03 2.44
CA GLY A 64 9.19 11.31 1.79
C GLY A 64 8.47 10.45 2.81
N TYR A 65 7.44 9.76 2.38
CA TYR A 65 6.61 8.95 3.28
C TYR A 65 6.23 7.63 2.63
N LEU A 66 6.10 6.60 3.46
CA LEU A 66 5.56 5.30 3.06
C LEU A 66 4.17 5.12 3.68
N LEU A 67 3.15 5.09 2.85
CA LEU A 67 1.79 4.73 3.21
C LEU A 67 1.60 3.26 2.84
N SER A 68 1.82 2.37 3.81
CA SER A 68 1.82 0.92 3.67
C SER A 68 0.51 0.29 4.14
N PHE A 69 0.29 -1.00 3.79
CA PHE A 69 -0.92 -1.73 4.15
C PHE A 69 -2.20 -0.99 3.72
N ASN A 70 -2.24 -0.48 2.48
CA ASN A 70 -3.36 0.33 1.96
C ASN A 70 -3.76 1.53 2.85
N GLY A 71 -2.82 2.06 3.65
CA GLY A 71 -3.04 3.19 4.54
C GLY A 71 -3.08 2.83 6.03
N ALA A 72 -3.03 1.55 6.42
CA ALA A 72 -3.04 1.21 7.84
C ALA A 72 -1.80 1.71 8.60
N ARG A 73 -0.72 2.10 7.90
CA ARG A 73 0.49 2.64 8.51
C ARG A 73 1.18 3.66 7.62
N ILE A 74 1.59 4.78 8.22
CA ILE A 74 2.40 5.80 7.55
C ILE A 74 3.70 6.00 8.31
N VAL A 75 4.81 5.93 7.58
CA VAL A 75 6.16 6.12 8.12
C VAL A 75 6.82 7.31 7.43
N GLU A 76 7.40 8.22 8.20
CA GLU A 76 8.28 9.26 7.68
C GLU A 76 9.65 8.65 7.38
N CYS A 77 10.10 8.71 6.13
CA CYS A 77 11.35 8.06 5.69
C CYS A 77 12.59 8.64 6.37
N LYS A 78 12.61 9.94 6.63
CA LYS A 78 13.78 10.65 7.14
C LYS A 78 14.11 10.26 8.58
N THR A 79 13.10 10.12 9.42
CA THR A 79 13.24 9.78 10.85
C THR A 79 13.02 8.29 11.10
N GLY A 80 12.27 7.61 10.25
CA GLY A 80 11.75 6.26 10.47
C GLY A 80 10.56 6.22 11.44
N GLU A 81 10.02 7.38 11.84
CA GLU A 81 8.92 7.48 12.78
C GLU A 81 7.59 7.05 12.13
N VAL A 82 6.79 6.29 12.89
CA VAL A 82 5.41 5.96 12.53
C VAL A 82 4.54 7.14 12.94
N ILE A 83 4.08 7.93 11.95
CA ILE A 83 3.27 9.12 12.18
C ILE A 83 1.76 8.86 12.19
N TYR A 84 1.34 7.70 11.68
CA TYR A 84 -0.04 7.26 11.70
C TYR A 84 -0.10 5.73 11.68
N GLN A 85 -1.03 5.17 12.45
CA GLN A 85 -1.25 3.72 12.48
C GLN A 85 -2.70 3.39 12.82
N ARG A 86 -3.27 2.41 12.09
CA ARG A 86 -4.50 1.69 12.42
C ARG A 86 -4.18 0.22 12.61
N THR A 87 -4.75 -0.39 13.63
CA THR A 87 -4.44 -1.77 14.01
C THR A 87 -5.69 -2.62 14.12
N LEU A 88 -5.53 -3.91 13.87
CA LEU A 88 -6.56 -4.90 14.14
C LEU A 88 -6.69 -5.13 15.66
N PRO A 89 -7.88 -5.37 16.18
CA PRO A 89 -8.05 -5.81 17.56
C PRO A 89 -7.36 -7.16 17.77
N LEU A 90 -6.43 -7.26 18.72
CA LEU A 90 -5.77 -8.53 19.04
C LEU A 90 -6.73 -9.64 19.47
N SER A 91 -7.92 -9.27 19.96
CA SER A 91 -8.98 -10.21 20.37
C SER A 91 -9.49 -11.11 19.24
N ILE A 92 -9.29 -10.75 17.97
CA ILE A 92 -9.69 -11.60 16.84
C ILE A 92 -8.65 -12.64 16.46
N VAL A 93 -7.38 -12.44 16.86
CA VAL A 93 -6.24 -13.31 16.48
C VAL A 93 -6.46 -14.78 16.83
N PRO A 94 -6.92 -15.13 18.07
CA PRO A 94 -7.19 -16.53 18.38
C PRO A 94 -8.23 -17.16 17.47
N GLY A 95 -9.28 -16.41 17.15
CA GLY A 95 -10.35 -16.89 16.26
C GLY A 95 -9.92 -17.03 14.81
N LEU A 96 -9.02 -16.16 14.30
CA LEU A 96 -8.42 -16.29 12.98
C LEU A 96 -7.49 -17.50 12.92
N TYR A 97 -6.70 -17.73 13.96
CA TYR A 97 -5.81 -18.90 14.06
C TYR A 97 -6.58 -20.22 14.01
N GLU A 98 -7.62 -20.36 14.85
CA GLU A 98 -8.45 -21.58 14.84
C GLU A 98 -9.19 -21.78 13.52
N PHE A 99 -9.66 -20.69 12.90
CA PHE A 99 -10.30 -20.76 11.59
C PHE A 99 -9.33 -21.22 10.49
N ALA A 100 -8.13 -20.64 10.44
CA ALA A 100 -7.09 -21.03 9.47
C ALA A 100 -6.70 -22.51 9.66
N LYS A 101 -6.46 -22.92 10.91
CA LYS A 101 -6.12 -24.31 11.27
C LYS A 101 -7.18 -25.31 10.85
N ALA A 102 -8.46 -25.00 11.12
CA ALA A 102 -9.58 -25.89 10.78
C ALA A 102 -9.77 -26.06 9.26
N ASN A 103 -9.37 -25.08 8.45
CA ASN A 103 -9.50 -25.10 7.00
C ASN A 103 -8.20 -25.43 6.26
N GLY A 104 -7.12 -25.74 6.98
CA GLY A 104 -5.81 -26.04 6.37
C GLY A 104 -5.21 -24.86 5.60
N CYS A 105 -5.47 -23.65 6.07
CA CYS A 105 -5.02 -22.38 5.46
C CYS A 105 -3.77 -21.85 6.14
N GLY A 106 -2.93 -21.12 5.40
CA GLY A 106 -1.88 -20.31 6.00
C GLY A 106 -2.46 -19.08 6.69
N LEU A 107 -1.80 -18.61 7.75
CA LEU A 107 -2.12 -17.36 8.43
C LEU A 107 -0.82 -16.66 8.79
N ILE A 108 -0.71 -15.41 8.38
CA ILE A 108 0.47 -14.58 8.66
C ILE A 108 0.07 -13.19 9.15
N THR A 109 1.01 -12.56 9.85
CA THR A 109 1.05 -11.13 10.12
C THR A 109 2.47 -10.61 9.91
N TYR A 110 2.74 -9.35 10.22
CA TYR A 110 4.02 -8.70 9.95
C TYR A 110 4.57 -8.06 11.22
N GLN A 111 5.87 -8.28 11.47
CA GLN A 111 6.59 -7.63 12.57
C GLN A 111 8.01 -7.28 12.12
N GLY A 112 8.45 -6.05 12.44
CA GLY A 112 9.76 -5.59 12.01
C GLY A 112 9.92 -5.64 10.48
N GLU A 113 10.93 -6.36 10.02
CA GLU A 113 11.25 -6.49 8.60
C GLU A 113 10.79 -7.84 8.01
N GLY A 114 9.90 -8.58 8.67
CA GLY A 114 9.52 -9.94 8.24
C GLY A 114 8.06 -10.30 8.39
N VAL A 115 7.76 -11.48 7.88
CA VAL A 115 6.49 -12.19 8.03
C VAL A 115 6.56 -13.09 9.26
N ILE A 116 5.55 -13.05 10.11
CA ILE A 116 5.32 -14.01 11.18
C ILE A 116 4.25 -15.00 10.71
N SER A 117 4.61 -16.27 10.61
CA SER A 117 3.73 -17.33 10.13
C SER A 117 3.24 -18.22 11.27
N ALA A 118 1.93 -18.47 11.31
CA ALA A 118 1.30 -19.33 12.28
C ALA A 118 1.57 -20.82 12.03
N PHE A 119 1.89 -21.19 10.80
CA PHE A 119 2.09 -22.59 10.35
C PHE A 119 3.29 -22.65 9.43
N GLU A 120 3.72 -23.89 9.08
CA GLU A 120 4.68 -24.08 8.00
C GLU A 120 4.22 -23.37 6.72
N PRO A 121 5.08 -22.54 6.09
CA PRO A 121 4.69 -21.70 4.97
C PRO A 121 4.26 -22.51 3.75
N ASP A 122 3.02 -22.37 3.35
CA ASP A 122 2.53 -22.88 2.07
C ASP A 122 3.11 -22.08 0.88
N LYS A 123 2.78 -22.51 -0.34
CA LYS A 123 3.28 -21.86 -1.57
C LYS A 123 2.88 -20.37 -1.68
N TYR A 124 1.77 -19.99 -1.10
CA TYR A 124 1.26 -18.62 -1.15
C TYR A 124 1.90 -17.72 -0.08
N VAL A 125 2.12 -18.24 1.13
CA VAL A 125 2.93 -17.53 2.16
C VAL A 125 4.35 -17.32 1.64
N GLN A 126 4.95 -18.31 0.98
CA GLN A 126 6.25 -18.18 0.33
C GLN A 126 6.23 -17.15 -0.81
N LEU A 127 5.13 -17.08 -1.57
CA LEU A 127 4.93 -16.10 -2.63
C LEU A 127 4.89 -14.68 -2.06
N GLU A 128 4.09 -14.46 -1.00
CA GLU A 128 3.99 -13.14 -0.33
C GLU A 128 5.36 -12.65 0.17
N ALA A 129 6.10 -13.51 0.85
CA ALA A 129 7.44 -13.18 1.33
C ALA A 129 8.41 -12.87 0.19
N ARG A 130 8.36 -13.64 -0.91
CA ARG A 130 9.21 -13.45 -2.09
C ARG A 130 8.88 -12.15 -2.83
N ILE A 131 7.59 -11.82 -3.02
CA ILE A 131 7.17 -10.59 -3.71
C ILE A 131 7.66 -9.36 -2.94
N ASN A 132 7.60 -9.42 -1.61
CA ASN A 132 8.03 -8.32 -0.75
C ASN A 132 9.54 -8.34 -0.42
N GLY A 133 10.25 -9.41 -0.76
CA GLY A 133 11.68 -9.57 -0.46
C GLY A 133 11.99 -9.66 1.05
N ILE A 134 11.08 -10.24 1.85
CA ILE A 134 11.14 -10.26 3.32
C ILE A 134 11.23 -11.68 3.86
N PRO A 135 11.93 -11.92 4.99
CA PRO A 135 12.05 -13.25 5.59
C PRO A 135 10.73 -13.72 6.24
N ILE A 136 10.61 -15.04 6.38
CA ILE A 136 9.52 -15.67 7.12
C ILE A 136 10.05 -16.24 8.43
N GLN A 137 9.37 -15.95 9.53
CA GLN A 137 9.58 -16.56 10.83
C GLN A 137 8.33 -17.40 11.18
N VAL A 138 8.50 -18.70 11.33
CA VAL A 138 7.47 -19.58 11.88
C VAL A 138 7.53 -19.54 13.40
N VAL A 139 6.37 -19.47 14.06
CA VAL A 139 6.29 -19.44 15.52
C VAL A 139 5.41 -20.57 16.03
N ASP A 140 5.83 -21.23 17.12
CA ASP A 140 5.13 -22.39 17.67
C ASP A 140 3.77 -22.03 18.29
N ASP A 141 3.68 -20.88 18.94
CA ASP A 141 2.44 -20.35 19.54
C ASP A 141 2.14 -18.96 18.98
N PHE A 142 1.49 -18.93 17.82
CA PHE A 142 1.17 -17.69 17.13
C PHE A 142 0.27 -16.76 17.96
N VAL A 143 -0.68 -17.33 18.69
CA VAL A 143 -1.65 -16.53 19.48
C VAL A 143 -0.96 -15.81 20.63
N SER A 144 -0.07 -16.50 21.35
CA SER A 144 0.70 -15.89 22.43
C SER A 144 1.83 -14.99 21.90
N TYR A 145 2.38 -15.28 20.71
CA TYR A 145 3.44 -14.49 20.12
C TYR A 145 2.95 -13.12 19.64
N VAL A 146 1.72 -13.05 19.08
CA VAL A 146 1.14 -11.82 18.56
C VAL A 146 0.54 -11.00 19.70
N ASP A 147 1.40 -10.35 20.48
CA ASP A 147 1.07 -9.43 21.58
C ASP A 147 1.39 -7.96 21.25
N PHE A 148 1.58 -7.64 19.97
CA PHE A 148 1.95 -6.32 19.45
C PHE A 148 0.90 -5.80 18.47
N ASP A 149 0.96 -4.50 18.18
CA ASP A 149 0.09 -3.82 17.21
C ASP A 149 0.27 -4.40 15.81
N ILE A 150 -0.81 -4.95 15.23
CA ILE A 150 -0.82 -5.54 13.89
C ILE A 150 -1.65 -4.70 12.93
N ASN A 151 -1.10 -4.39 11.75
CA ASN A 151 -1.78 -3.60 10.71
C ASN A 151 -2.58 -4.47 9.74
N LYS A 152 -2.20 -5.75 9.60
CA LYS A 152 -2.82 -6.71 8.69
C LYS A 152 -2.56 -8.14 9.15
N CYS A 153 -3.58 -8.99 9.04
CA CYS A 153 -3.39 -10.42 8.87
C CYS A 153 -3.68 -10.80 7.42
N LEU A 154 -2.96 -11.78 6.91
CA LEU A 154 -3.21 -12.38 5.60
C LEU A 154 -3.45 -13.88 5.79
N MET A 155 -4.58 -14.35 5.28
CA MET A 155 -4.87 -15.77 5.21
C MET A 155 -4.68 -16.24 3.77
N THR A 156 -4.00 -17.36 3.60
CA THR A 156 -3.81 -17.99 2.29
C THR A 156 -4.69 -19.21 2.16
N ALA A 157 -5.33 -19.37 1.01
CA ALA A 157 -6.21 -20.50 0.75
C ALA A 157 -6.15 -20.93 -0.72
N PRO A 158 -6.46 -22.19 -1.04
CA PRO A 158 -6.71 -22.59 -2.42
C PRO A 158 -7.80 -21.71 -3.07
N GLU A 159 -7.61 -21.37 -4.35
CA GLU A 159 -8.48 -20.46 -5.09
C GLU A 159 -9.95 -20.90 -5.10
N GLU A 160 -10.16 -22.24 -5.12
CA GLU A 160 -11.48 -22.85 -5.19
C GLU A 160 -12.32 -22.63 -3.92
N ILE A 161 -11.67 -22.53 -2.75
CA ILE A 161 -12.36 -22.38 -1.47
C ILE A 161 -12.24 -20.97 -0.88
N ALA A 162 -11.27 -20.18 -1.33
CA ALA A 162 -11.04 -18.84 -0.81
C ALA A 162 -12.27 -17.92 -0.82
N PRO A 163 -13.17 -17.93 -1.85
CA PRO A 163 -14.37 -17.12 -1.84
C PRO A 163 -15.34 -17.46 -0.70
N GLU A 164 -15.50 -18.73 -0.39
CA GLU A 164 -16.39 -19.18 0.69
C GLU A 164 -15.79 -18.85 2.06
N LEU A 165 -14.46 -19.01 2.23
CA LEU A 165 -13.76 -18.67 3.47
C LEU A 165 -13.79 -17.15 3.72
N GLU A 166 -13.61 -16.34 2.69
CA GLU A 166 -13.77 -14.88 2.76
C GLU A 166 -15.15 -14.51 3.32
N LYS A 167 -16.21 -15.08 2.74
CA LYS A 167 -17.59 -14.84 3.18
C LYS A 167 -17.81 -15.21 4.65
N GLN A 168 -17.33 -16.38 5.08
CA GLN A 168 -17.44 -16.83 6.47
C GLN A 168 -16.69 -15.91 7.43
N LEU A 169 -15.51 -15.43 7.05
CA LEU A 169 -14.74 -14.46 7.83
C LEU A 169 -15.46 -13.10 7.90
N GLN A 170 -16.04 -12.65 6.79
CA GLN A 170 -16.87 -11.43 6.76
C GLN A 170 -18.06 -11.54 7.68
N GLU A 171 -18.82 -12.64 7.64
CA GLU A 171 -19.96 -12.90 8.53
C GLU A 171 -19.57 -12.84 10.03
N LYS A 172 -18.34 -13.25 10.35
CA LYS A 172 -17.86 -13.32 11.73
C LYS A 172 -17.20 -12.04 12.23
N TYR A 173 -16.51 -11.29 11.37
CA TYR A 173 -15.61 -10.21 11.80
C TYR A 173 -15.86 -8.86 11.13
N SER A 174 -16.87 -8.73 10.24
CA SER A 174 -17.13 -7.46 9.54
C SER A 174 -17.46 -6.27 10.47
N ASP A 175 -17.82 -6.52 11.71
CA ASP A 175 -18.02 -5.46 12.70
C ASP A 175 -16.71 -4.79 13.14
N VAL A 176 -15.59 -5.51 13.07
CA VAL A 176 -14.29 -5.07 13.62
C VAL A 176 -13.14 -5.06 12.60
N ALA A 177 -13.32 -5.67 11.44
CA ALA A 177 -12.32 -5.75 10.39
C ALA A 177 -12.93 -5.62 8.99
N SER A 178 -12.16 -5.10 8.05
CA SER A 178 -12.45 -5.17 6.60
C SER A 178 -11.80 -6.42 6.04
N ILE A 179 -12.58 -7.26 5.37
CA ILE A 179 -12.11 -8.55 4.84
C ILE A 179 -12.45 -8.64 3.37
N TYR A 180 -11.45 -8.89 2.55
CA TYR A 180 -11.58 -8.98 1.10
C TYR A 180 -10.42 -9.77 0.49
N ARG A 181 -10.58 -10.21 -0.76
CA ARG A 181 -9.48 -10.85 -1.49
C ARG A 181 -8.75 -9.82 -2.35
N SER A 182 -7.43 -9.77 -2.20
CA SER A 182 -6.53 -9.02 -3.08
C SER A 182 -6.08 -9.84 -4.29
N GLU A 183 -6.00 -11.17 -4.10
CA GLU A 183 -5.69 -12.16 -5.11
C GLU A 183 -6.64 -13.37 -4.95
N PRO A 184 -6.80 -14.25 -5.93
CA PRO A 184 -7.67 -15.41 -5.80
C PRO A 184 -7.43 -16.27 -4.55
N TYR A 185 -6.21 -16.24 -4.04
CA TYR A 185 -5.70 -17.06 -2.92
C TYR A 185 -5.30 -16.25 -1.68
N PHE A 186 -5.40 -14.93 -1.70
CA PHE A 186 -5.09 -14.03 -0.58
C PHE A 186 -6.35 -13.40 0.00
N ILE A 187 -6.65 -13.72 1.25
CA ILE A 187 -7.74 -13.08 2.03
C ILE A 187 -7.08 -12.10 3.00
N GLU A 188 -7.25 -10.82 2.71
CA GLU A 188 -6.77 -9.71 3.53
C GLU A 188 -7.71 -9.48 4.71
N ILE A 189 -7.18 -9.39 5.90
CA ILE A 189 -7.90 -8.99 7.11
C ILE A 189 -7.26 -7.68 7.59
N MET A 190 -7.98 -6.59 7.44
CA MET A 190 -7.51 -5.22 7.65
C MET A 190 -8.33 -4.53 8.75
N PRO A 191 -7.79 -3.51 9.41
CA PRO A 191 -8.60 -2.63 10.25
C PRO A 191 -9.75 -2.02 9.45
N LYS A 192 -10.88 -1.74 10.13
CA LYS A 192 -12.01 -1.07 9.47
C LYS A 192 -11.67 0.35 9.02
N ASP A 193 -12.35 0.78 7.97
CA ASP A 193 -12.29 2.15 7.45
C ASP A 193 -10.88 2.61 7.05
N VAL A 194 -10.04 1.65 6.68
CA VAL A 194 -8.71 1.91 6.14
C VAL A 194 -8.73 1.81 4.63
N ASN A 195 -8.36 2.89 3.96
CA ASN A 195 -8.04 2.94 2.54
C ASN A 195 -7.00 4.04 2.30
N LYS A 196 -6.44 4.10 1.10
CA LYS A 196 -5.40 5.06 0.76
C LYS A 196 -5.86 6.52 0.92
N ALA A 197 -7.14 6.84 0.65
CA ALA A 197 -7.68 8.20 0.76
C ALA A 197 -7.81 8.67 2.20
N THR A 198 -8.43 7.87 3.08
CA THR A 198 -8.67 8.27 4.48
C THR A 198 -7.35 8.52 5.22
N SER A 199 -6.33 7.74 4.94
CA SER A 199 -5.01 7.89 5.55
C SER A 199 -4.23 9.06 4.96
N LEU A 200 -4.39 9.30 3.65
CA LEU A 200 -3.83 10.47 2.98
C LEU A 200 -4.44 11.77 3.51
N ASP A 201 -5.76 11.82 3.68
CA ASP A 201 -6.48 12.97 4.25
C ASP A 201 -5.91 13.34 5.62
N HIS A 202 -5.85 12.35 6.52
CA HIS A 202 -5.28 12.55 7.86
C HIS A 202 -3.82 13.05 7.82
N MET A 203 -3.04 12.54 6.89
CA MET A 203 -1.64 12.94 6.73
C MET A 203 -1.53 14.39 6.21
N LEU A 204 -2.32 14.76 5.22
CA LEU A 204 -2.33 16.13 4.67
C LEU A 204 -2.76 17.16 5.72
N GLU A 205 -3.80 16.84 6.51
CA GLU A 205 -4.21 17.70 7.65
C GLU A 205 -3.06 17.89 8.64
N GLY A 206 -2.33 16.85 9.00
CA GLY A 206 -1.16 16.93 9.88
C GLY A 206 -0.01 17.78 9.33
N MET A 207 0.06 17.94 8.01
CA MET A 207 1.02 18.82 7.32
C MET A 207 0.50 20.25 7.10
N GLY A 208 -0.75 20.55 7.46
CA GLY A 208 -1.40 21.82 7.14
C GLY A 208 -1.72 21.99 5.65
N LEU A 209 -1.84 20.89 4.93
CA LEU A 209 -2.17 20.80 3.50
C LEU A 209 -3.60 20.29 3.31
N THR A 210 -4.12 20.44 2.11
CA THR A 210 -5.44 19.97 1.72
C THR A 210 -5.36 19.05 0.51
N ARG A 211 -6.45 18.41 0.14
CA ARG A 211 -6.52 17.54 -1.04
C ARG A 211 -6.10 18.24 -2.34
N GLU A 212 -6.28 19.56 -2.44
CA GLU A 212 -5.88 20.38 -3.60
C GLU A 212 -4.35 20.44 -3.79
N ASN A 213 -3.61 20.10 -2.76
CA ASN A 213 -2.16 19.94 -2.84
C ASN A 213 -1.73 18.58 -3.39
N ALA A 214 -2.62 17.58 -3.33
CA ALA A 214 -2.32 16.20 -3.70
C ALA A 214 -2.53 15.92 -5.19
N ILE A 215 -1.55 15.23 -5.77
CA ILE A 215 -1.62 14.62 -7.10
C ILE A 215 -1.42 13.13 -6.88
N CYS A 216 -2.47 12.33 -7.08
CA CYS A 216 -2.45 10.90 -6.81
C CYS A 216 -2.42 10.11 -8.11
N CYS A 217 -1.43 9.24 -8.27
CA CYS A 217 -1.25 8.37 -9.44
C CYS A 217 -1.42 6.90 -9.05
N GLY A 218 -2.20 6.16 -9.84
CA GLY A 218 -2.46 4.75 -9.59
C GLY A 218 -2.94 4.01 -10.83
N ASP A 219 -3.03 2.68 -10.73
CA ASP A 219 -3.50 1.81 -11.82
C ASP A 219 -4.46 0.70 -11.35
N GLY A 220 -4.47 0.37 -10.05
CA GLY A 220 -5.26 -0.68 -9.45
C GLY A 220 -6.56 -0.21 -8.78
N TYR A 221 -7.48 -1.14 -8.52
CA TYR A 221 -8.75 -0.84 -7.86
C TYR A 221 -8.61 -0.21 -6.47
N ASN A 222 -7.54 -0.56 -5.73
CA ASN A 222 -7.24 0.02 -4.42
C ASN A 222 -6.76 1.48 -4.50
N ASP A 223 -6.50 2.01 -5.70
CA ASP A 223 -6.10 3.39 -5.93
C ASP A 223 -7.27 4.32 -6.16
N ILE A 224 -8.43 3.79 -6.56
CA ILE A 224 -9.62 4.58 -6.89
C ILE A 224 -9.92 5.60 -5.80
N SER A 225 -9.91 5.17 -4.55
CA SER A 225 -10.23 6.06 -3.42
C SER A 225 -9.28 7.27 -3.33
N MET A 226 -7.97 7.09 -3.52
CA MET A 226 -7.02 8.20 -3.46
C MET A 226 -7.06 9.07 -4.71
N ILE A 227 -7.39 8.50 -5.88
CA ILE A 227 -7.56 9.21 -7.14
C ILE A 227 -8.78 10.13 -7.07
N GLU A 228 -9.92 9.63 -6.61
CA GLU A 228 -11.14 10.43 -6.42
C GLU A 228 -11.00 11.51 -5.33
N TYR A 229 -10.21 11.22 -4.30
CA TYR A 229 -9.98 12.14 -3.20
C TYR A 229 -9.10 13.34 -3.59
N ALA A 230 -8.09 13.13 -4.42
CA ALA A 230 -7.05 14.11 -4.73
C ALA A 230 -7.58 15.39 -5.42
N GLY A 231 -6.85 16.48 -5.30
CA GLY A 231 -7.07 17.68 -6.12
C GLY A 231 -6.77 17.42 -7.60
N THR A 232 -5.94 16.43 -7.91
CA THR A 232 -5.70 15.90 -9.25
C THR A 232 -5.51 14.40 -9.17
N GLY A 233 -6.50 13.65 -9.62
CA GLY A 233 -6.44 12.20 -9.73
C GLY A 233 -5.92 11.76 -11.10
N VAL A 234 -4.90 10.92 -11.14
CA VAL A 234 -4.26 10.47 -12.37
C VAL A 234 -4.29 8.94 -12.46
N ALA A 235 -4.84 8.44 -13.55
CA ALA A 235 -4.72 7.02 -13.90
C ALA A 235 -3.54 6.81 -14.86
N MET A 236 -2.78 5.75 -14.62
CA MET A 236 -1.75 5.32 -15.56
C MET A 236 -2.38 4.79 -16.86
N GLY A 237 -1.66 4.86 -17.98
CA GLY A 237 -2.12 4.35 -19.25
C GLY A 237 -2.44 2.84 -19.27
N ASN A 238 -1.75 2.08 -18.40
CA ASN A 238 -1.99 0.64 -18.14
C ASN A 238 -3.08 0.37 -17.08
N ALA A 239 -3.70 1.40 -16.49
CA ALA A 239 -4.66 1.25 -15.40
C ALA A 239 -5.93 0.49 -15.84
N GLN A 240 -6.59 -0.12 -14.84
CA GLN A 240 -7.89 -0.77 -15.03
C GLN A 240 -8.95 0.24 -15.52
N PRO A 241 -9.94 -0.19 -16.31
CA PRO A 241 -10.96 0.73 -16.84
C PRO A 241 -11.64 1.59 -15.78
N ALA A 242 -12.05 1.01 -14.66
CA ALA A 242 -12.68 1.74 -13.56
C ALA A 242 -11.77 2.81 -12.91
N VAL A 243 -10.47 2.58 -12.89
CA VAL A 243 -9.50 3.58 -12.40
C VAL A 243 -9.40 4.75 -13.36
N LYS A 244 -9.42 4.48 -14.67
CA LYS A 244 -9.42 5.52 -15.71
C LYS A 244 -10.71 6.36 -15.70
N GLU A 245 -11.85 5.74 -15.37
CA GLU A 245 -13.13 6.44 -15.23
C GLU A 245 -13.17 7.36 -14.01
N ALA A 246 -12.46 7.01 -12.95
CA ALA A 246 -12.38 7.78 -11.70
C ALA A 246 -11.38 8.95 -11.76
N ALA A 247 -10.48 8.98 -12.74
CA ALA A 247 -9.38 9.93 -12.81
C ALA A 247 -9.74 11.21 -13.58
N ASP A 248 -9.15 12.34 -13.15
CA ASP A 248 -9.20 13.61 -13.87
C ASP A 248 -8.32 13.61 -15.13
N TYR A 249 -7.25 12.79 -15.10
CA TYR A 249 -6.28 12.72 -16.18
C TYR A 249 -5.77 11.28 -16.37
N ILE A 250 -5.54 10.91 -17.63
CA ILE A 250 -4.90 9.63 -18.01
C ILE A 250 -3.56 9.98 -18.62
N THR A 251 -2.47 9.51 -17.99
CA THR A 251 -1.11 9.70 -18.47
C THR A 251 -0.62 8.51 -19.31
N GLY A 252 0.63 8.53 -19.76
CA GLY A 252 1.29 7.38 -20.37
C GLY A 252 1.33 6.15 -19.48
N THR A 253 1.78 5.02 -20.03
CA THR A 253 1.94 3.79 -19.26
C THR A 253 3.14 3.86 -18.32
N ASN A 254 3.20 2.96 -17.34
CA ASN A 254 4.37 2.80 -16.47
C ASN A 254 5.64 2.35 -17.21
N ASP A 255 5.51 1.76 -18.40
CA ASP A 255 6.63 1.39 -19.28
C ASP A 255 7.08 2.54 -20.19
N GLU A 256 6.31 3.62 -20.28
CA GLU A 256 6.54 4.80 -21.12
C GLU A 256 6.81 6.07 -20.32
N ASP A 257 7.27 5.94 -19.08
CA ASP A 257 7.56 7.05 -18.18
C ASP A 257 6.38 8.02 -17.94
N GLY A 258 5.15 7.52 -17.91
CA GLY A 258 3.94 8.34 -17.71
C GLY A 258 4.00 9.26 -16.48
N LEU A 259 4.73 8.88 -15.43
CA LEU A 259 4.93 9.73 -14.25
C LEU A 259 5.77 10.99 -14.54
N VAL A 260 6.68 10.94 -15.48
CA VAL A 260 7.48 12.13 -15.89
C VAL A 260 6.55 13.18 -16.49
N GLU A 261 5.60 12.75 -17.33
CA GLU A 261 4.57 13.63 -17.88
C GLU A 261 3.73 14.30 -16.78
N VAL A 262 3.31 13.54 -15.77
CA VAL A 262 2.55 14.07 -14.62
C VAL A 262 3.35 15.11 -13.85
N ILE A 263 4.61 14.80 -13.53
CA ILE A 263 5.51 15.71 -12.81
C ILE A 263 5.68 17.03 -13.58
N ASP A 264 5.96 16.95 -14.88
CA ASP A 264 6.17 18.12 -15.72
C ASP A 264 4.91 18.97 -15.83
N LYS A 265 3.75 18.34 -16.05
CA LYS A 265 2.49 19.03 -16.29
C LYS A 265 1.92 19.67 -15.03
N PHE A 266 1.89 18.98 -13.92
CA PHE A 266 1.14 19.40 -12.73
C PHE A 266 1.99 19.98 -11.60
N ILE A 267 3.32 19.76 -11.63
CA ILE A 267 4.22 20.20 -10.57
C ILE A 267 5.23 21.23 -11.08
N MET A 268 5.99 20.87 -12.12
CA MET A 268 7.12 21.71 -12.56
C MET A 268 6.72 22.82 -13.52
N LYS A 269 5.73 22.58 -14.37
CA LYS A 269 5.25 23.55 -15.36
C LYS A 269 3.71 23.58 -15.36
N PRO A 270 3.05 23.91 -14.23
CA PRO A 270 1.60 24.01 -14.21
C PRO A 270 1.17 25.07 -15.24
N GLU A 271 0.18 24.76 -16.06
CA GLU A 271 -0.41 25.74 -16.96
C GLU A 271 -0.86 26.95 -16.15
N LYS A 272 -0.50 28.16 -16.61
CA LYS A 272 -0.99 29.38 -15.95
C LYS A 272 -2.48 29.46 -16.26
N GLU A 273 -3.31 29.42 -15.21
CA GLU A 273 -4.73 29.75 -15.28
C GLU A 273 -4.96 31.13 -15.89
#